data_8f70c5574d96ba996569508c2fdc53f2
#
_entry.id   8f70c5574d96ba996569508c2fdc53f2
#
_cell.length_a   1.000
_cell.length_b   1.000
_cell.length_c   1.000
_cell.angle_alpha   90.00
_cell.angle_beta   90.00
_cell.angle_gamma   90.00
#
_symmetry.space_group_name_H-M   'P 1'
#
loop_
_entity.id
_entity.type
_entity.pdbx_description
1 polymer ?
#
loop_
_entity_poly.entity_id
_entity_poly.type
_entity_poly.pdbx_seq_one_letter_code
_entity_poly.pdbx_strand_id
1 'polypeptide(L)'
;MEGLTPKSHAEAVAVFRHGVLGALTQAQLEKGQLRAALLSLSQQRFRPPGAQATRGFSLPTLERWYYAYKRQGLPGLLPTARSDKGRALALTAEQRQLLLDIRKEHPSASVPLMLRTLEADGRLETGAVSAATVRRLLREAGHTRQALRDSSSSHTRLRWRAEAPMALWHGDVCHGPSLSLEGKILPLRLHALLDDASRYVVALEAHHSEREVDMLGLLVRALRRHGKPDALYLDNGSTYRGDTLATACARLGTTLVHARPYDPQARGKMERFWRTLREGCLDFLGGVASLHDVNVRLWAFLDEHYHRAPHSSLLGRSPLTVFQSHTPTPDGFDEQRLREALTVRLRRRVRRDTTVSLGGEDYEMDAGHLAGRVVTLCRCLVDTQETPWVEHEGQRIALHPVDPVRNSRRSRPWRRPHLDETTPRHPAFDPPRALLDKATGRPPAHAADEDGGEA
;
A
#
# COMPACT_ATOMS: atom_id res chain seq x y z
N MET A 1 -39.58 3.88 15.01
CA MET A 1 -40.16 2.73 15.72
C MET A 1 -39.62 1.46 15.07
N GLU A 2 -38.82 0.70 15.84
CA GLU A 2 -38.41 -0.64 15.40
C GLU A 2 -39.62 -1.57 15.46
N GLY A 3 -40.10 -2.01 14.30
CA GLY A 3 -41.23 -2.94 14.21
C GLY A 3 -40.80 -4.38 14.49
N LEU A 4 -41.73 -5.21 14.94
CA LEU A 4 -41.53 -6.65 15.09
C LEU A 4 -41.20 -7.29 13.73
N THR A 5 -40.07 -7.98 13.66
CA THR A 5 -39.62 -8.70 12.46
C THR A 5 -39.52 -10.20 12.76
N PRO A 6 -39.77 -11.08 11.74
CA PRO A 6 -39.59 -12.51 11.91
C PRO A 6 -38.18 -12.88 12.33
N LYS A 7 -37.99 -13.75 13.33
CA LYS A 7 -36.69 -14.20 13.86
C LYS A 7 -35.87 -15.03 12.86
N SER A 8 -36.57 -15.64 11.88
CA SER A 8 -35.93 -16.50 10.88
C SER A 8 -36.72 -16.52 9.57
N HIS A 9 -36.10 -16.99 8.47
CA HIS A 9 -36.81 -17.22 7.21
C HIS A 9 -37.96 -18.22 7.37
N ALA A 10 -37.81 -19.23 8.23
CA ALA A 10 -38.88 -20.20 8.51
C ALA A 10 -40.09 -19.52 9.16
N GLU A 11 -39.85 -18.63 10.12
CA GLU A 11 -40.93 -17.84 10.75
C GLU A 11 -41.57 -16.87 9.74
N ALA A 12 -40.76 -16.21 8.90
CA ALA A 12 -41.28 -15.36 7.83
C ALA A 12 -42.21 -16.14 6.87
N VAL A 13 -41.88 -17.39 6.55
CA VAL A 13 -42.70 -18.27 5.75
C VAL A 13 -43.98 -18.67 6.51
N ALA A 14 -43.93 -18.94 7.80
CA ALA A 14 -45.11 -19.25 8.61
C ALA A 14 -46.05 -18.06 8.71
N VAL A 15 -45.55 -16.86 8.96
CA VAL A 15 -46.31 -15.60 8.96
C VAL A 15 -46.96 -15.35 7.60
N PHE A 16 -46.20 -15.54 6.53
CA PHE A 16 -46.72 -15.44 5.17
C PHE A 16 -47.89 -16.43 4.91
N ARG A 17 -47.72 -17.71 5.27
CA ARG A 17 -48.77 -18.72 5.12
C ARG A 17 -50.02 -18.38 5.94
N HIS A 18 -49.82 -17.84 7.15
CA HIS A 18 -50.94 -17.34 7.97
C HIS A 18 -51.65 -16.17 7.27
N GLY A 19 -50.88 -15.20 6.72
CA GLY A 19 -51.46 -14.09 5.96
C GLY A 19 -52.25 -14.52 4.71
N VAL A 20 -51.76 -15.58 3.99
CA VAL A 20 -52.49 -16.16 2.85
C VAL A 20 -53.84 -16.76 3.29
N LEU A 21 -53.86 -17.46 4.41
CA LEU A 21 -55.10 -18.01 4.96
C LEU A 21 -56.02 -16.91 5.49
N GLY A 22 -55.47 -15.80 6.00
CA GLY A 22 -56.19 -14.60 6.40
C GLY A 22 -57.41 -14.86 7.31
N ALA A 23 -58.54 -14.27 6.95
CA ALA A 23 -59.75 -14.35 7.71
C ALA A 23 -60.28 -15.80 7.90
N LEU A 24 -59.89 -16.77 7.07
CA LEU A 24 -60.31 -18.17 7.22
C LEU A 24 -59.79 -18.80 8.52
N THR A 25 -58.74 -18.26 9.12
CA THR A 25 -58.17 -18.77 10.36
C THR A 25 -59.10 -18.56 11.56
N GLN A 26 -59.93 -17.52 11.53
CA GLN A 26 -60.81 -17.10 12.62
C GLN A 26 -62.30 -17.39 12.30
N ALA A 27 -62.67 -17.58 11.03
CA ALA A 27 -64.06 -17.78 10.64
C ALA A 27 -64.64 -19.10 11.15
N GLN A 28 -65.84 -19.05 11.69
CA GLN A 28 -66.66 -20.23 11.90
C GLN A 28 -67.39 -20.53 10.60
N LEU A 29 -66.88 -21.47 9.81
CA LEU A 29 -67.33 -21.80 8.51
C LEU A 29 -68.26 -23.02 8.60
N GLU A 30 -69.46 -22.95 7.97
CA GLU A 30 -70.41 -24.08 7.82
C GLU A 30 -69.83 -25.17 6.89
N LYS A 31 -70.43 -26.36 6.98
CA LYS A 31 -70.02 -27.53 6.18
C LYS A 31 -70.05 -27.19 4.67
N GLY A 32 -68.96 -27.24 3.96
CA GLY A 32 -68.81 -26.90 2.55
C GLY A 32 -68.27 -25.51 2.21
N GLN A 33 -68.47 -24.50 3.08
CA GLN A 33 -68.01 -23.13 2.84
C GLN A 33 -66.49 -23.03 2.83
N LEU A 34 -65.81 -23.84 3.64
CA LEU A 34 -64.31 -23.86 3.69
C LEU A 34 -63.73 -24.21 2.32
N ARG A 35 -64.27 -25.23 1.64
CA ARG A 35 -63.74 -25.66 0.35
C ARG A 35 -63.91 -24.57 -0.72
N ALA A 36 -65.07 -23.90 -0.74
CA ALA A 36 -65.32 -22.81 -1.68
C ALA A 36 -64.34 -21.60 -1.43
N ALA A 37 -64.11 -21.24 -0.16
CA ALA A 37 -63.21 -20.18 0.20
C ALA A 37 -61.76 -20.52 -0.14
N LEU A 38 -61.27 -21.74 0.12
CA LEU A 38 -59.97 -22.21 -0.26
C LEU A 38 -59.76 -22.29 -1.78
N LEU A 39 -60.85 -22.65 -2.52
CA LEU A 39 -60.76 -22.62 -3.97
C LEU A 39 -60.63 -21.20 -4.51
N SER A 40 -61.34 -20.24 -3.95
CA SER A 40 -61.16 -18.82 -4.28
C SER A 40 -59.69 -18.31 -4.01
N LEU A 41 -59.10 -18.71 -2.88
CA LEU A 41 -57.72 -18.41 -2.57
C LEU A 41 -56.74 -19.07 -3.54
N SER A 42 -57.02 -20.26 -4.05
CA SER A 42 -56.13 -20.96 -5.00
C SER A 42 -56.01 -20.24 -6.34
N GLN A 43 -56.98 -19.42 -6.69
CA GLN A 43 -56.97 -18.59 -7.91
C GLN A 43 -56.15 -17.31 -7.75
N GLN A 44 -55.77 -16.96 -6.53
CA GLN A 44 -55.00 -15.77 -6.24
C GLN A 44 -53.49 -16.05 -6.30
N ARG A 45 -52.72 -14.98 -6.53
CA ARG A 45 -51.27 -15.06 -6.58
C ARG A 45 -50.66 -14.25 -5.42
N PHE A 46 -49.72 -14.86 -4.75
CA PHE A 46 -49.05 -14.30 -3.57
C PHE A 46 -47.56 -14.28 -3.77
N ARG A 47 -46.87 -13.32 -3.13
CA ARG A 47 -45.38 -13.23 -3.16
C ARG A 47 -44.82 -13.83 -1.87
N PRO A 48 -44.19 -15.02 -1.91
CA PRO A 48 -43.55 -15.61 -0.73
C PRO A 48 -42.31 -14.77 -0.26
N PRO A 49 -41.96 -14.84 1.02
CA PRO A 49 -40.76 -14.22 1.53
C PRO A 49 -39.51 -14.67 0.76
N GLY A 50 -38.66 -13.70 0.34
CA GLY A 50 -37.45 -13.96 -0.43
C GLY A 50 -37.68 -14.29 -1.91
N ALA A 51 -38.94 -14.36 -2.41
CA ALA A 51 -39.23 -14.57 -3.82
C ALA A 51 -39.42 -13.24 -4.56
N GLN A 52 -38.86 -13.15 -5.78
CA GLN A 52 -39.08 -11.99 -6.64
C GLN A 52 -40.39 -12.04 -7.43
N ALA A 53 -40.92 -13.26 -7.68
CA ALA A 53 -42.14 -13.46 -8.44
C ALA A 53 -43.30 -13.91 -7.54
N THR A 54 -44.53 -13.58 -7.97
CA THR A 54 -45.77 -14.12 -7.38
C THR A 54 -46.03 -15.53 -7.88
N ARG A 55 -46.61 -16.40 -7.02
CA ARG A 55 -47.05 -17.74 -7.37
C ARG A 55 -48.42 -18.05 -6.76
N GLY A 56 -49.20 -18.94 -7.41
CA GLY A 56 -50.42 -19.53 -6.86
C GLY A 56 -50.10 -20.75 -5.99
N PHE A 57 -51.06 -21.13 -5.16
CA PHE A 57 -50.99 -22.35 -4.34
C PHE A 57 -52.19 -23.22 -4.64
N SER A 58 -51.95 -24.52 -4.80
CA SER A 58 -53.03 -25.47 -5.09
C SER A 58 -53.95 -25.65 -3.88
N LEU A 59 -55.21 -26.01 -4.15
CA LEU A 59 -56.22 -26.29 -3.12
C LEU A 59 -55.69 -27.26 -2.03
N PRO A 60 -55.08 -28.42 -2.36
CA PRO A 60 -54.55 -29.33 -1.33
C PRO A 60 -53.44 -28.71 -0.47
N THR A 61 -52.67 -27.76 -1.03
CA THR A 61 -51.63 -27.04 -0.27
C THR A 61 -52.27 -26.11 0.76
N LEU A 62 -53.29 -25.36 0.36
CA LEU A 62 -54.01 -24.43 1.23
C LEU A 62 -54.79 -25.18 2.32
N GLU A 63 -55.45 -26.33 1.98
CA GLU A 63 -56.10 -27.21 2.95
C GLU A 63 -55.14 -27.73 4.00
N ARG A 64 -53.96 -28.21 3.57
CA ARG A 64 -52.92 -28.68 4.49
C ARG A 64 -52.46 -27.58 5.45
N TRP A 65 -52.29 -26.34 4.96
CA TRP A 65 -51.94 -25.22 5.82
C TRP A 65 -53.03 -24.86 6.80
N TYR A 66 -54.30 -24.84 6.33
CA TYR A 66 -55.43 -24.54 7.18
C TYR A 66 -55.57 -25.55 8.33
N TYR A 67 -55.52 -26.84 8.07
CA TYR A 67 -55.62 -27.86 9.13
C TYR A 67 -54.37 -27.92 10.01
N ALA A 68 -53.19 -27.63 9.48
CA ALA A 68 -51.98 -27.51 10.29
C ALA A 68 -52.10 -26.33 11.25
N TYR A 69 -52.60 -25.19 10.79
CA TYR A 69 -52.87 -24.04 11.64
C TYR A 69 -53.91 -24.32 12.72
N LYS A 70 -55.02 -24.94 12.35
CA LYS A 70 -56.06 -25.29 13.31
C LYS A 70 -55.60 -26.26 14.41
N ARG A 71 -54.65 -27.12 14.12
CA ARG A 71 -54.08 -28.08 15.09
C ARG A 71 -53.00 -27.49 15.98
N GLN A 72 -52.15 -26.67 15.45
CA GLN A 72 -50.90 -26.27 16.12
C GLN A 72 -50.65 -24.75 16.10
N GLY A 73 -51.59 -23.95 15.56
CA GLY A 73 -51.39 -22.51 15.40
C GLY A 73 -50.24 -22.19 14.44
N LEU A 74 -49.56 -21.07 14.68
CA LEU A 74 -48.44 -20.61 13.84
C LEU A 74 -47.30 -21.63 13.71
N PRO A 75 -46.89 -22.39 14.74
CA PRO A 75 -45.93 -23.47 14.62
C PRO A 75 -46.24 -24.50 13.55
N GLY A 76 -47.54 -24.84 13.36
CA GLY A 76 -47.96 -25.77 12.32
C GLY A 76 -47.73 -25.27 10.88
N LEU A 77 -47.54 -23.96 10.71
CA LEU A 77 -47.24 -23.33 9.42
C LEU A 77 -45.77 -23.24 9.12
N LEU A 78 -44.90 -23.60 10.06
CA LEU A 78 -43.45 -23.63 9.80
C LEU A 78 -43.13 -24.63 8.66
N PRO A 79 -42.18 -24.31 7.76
CA PRO A 79 -41.75 -25.26 6.75
C PRO A 79 -41.04 -26.44 7.44
N THR A 80 -41.46 -27.66 7.12
CA THR A 80 -40.80 -28.86 7.59
C THR A 80 -39.40 -28.94 6.96
N ALA A 81 -38.36 -29.12 7.80
CA ALA A 81 -37.03 -29.32 7.30
C ALA A 81 -36.97 -30.62 6.46
N ARG A 82 -36.27 -30.55 5.32
CA ARG A 82 -36.09 -31.77 4.51
C ARG A 82 -35.22 -32.77 5.27
N SER A 83 -35.58 -34.02 5.28
CA SER A 83 -34.86 -35.09 5.97
C SER A 83 -33.49 -35.42 5.35
N ASP A 84 -33.29 -35.00 4.09
CA ASP A 84 -32.06 -35.16 3.33
C ASP A 84 -31.12 -33.93 3.40
N LYS A 85 -31.52 -32.93 4.20
CA LYS A 85 -30.68 -31.72 4.38
C LYS A 85 -29.34 -32.10 5.02
N GLY A 86 -28.24 -31.73 4.36
CA GLY A 86 -26.88 -32.05 4.80
C GLY A 86 -26.35 -33.41 4.35
N ARG A 87 -27.18 -34.26 3.80
CA ARG A 87 -26.75 -35.52 3.21
C ARG A 87 -26.43 -35.31 1.75
N ALA A 88 -25.16 -35.06 1.41
CA ALA A 88 -24.70 -35.03 0.03
C ALA A 88 -24.75 -36.45 -0.54
N LEU A 89 -25.96 -36.92 -0.94
CA LEU A 89 -26.23 -38.31 -1.36
C LEU A 89 -25.38 -38.76 -2.57
N ALA A 90 -24.90 -37.82 -3.35
CA ALA A 90 -24.00 -38.08 -4.48
C ALA A 90 -22.55 -38.37 -4.06
N LEU A 91 -22.21 -38.35 -2.77
CA LEU A 91 -20.89 -38.61 -2.23
C LEU A 91 -20.96 -39.78 -1.24
N THR A 92 -19.97 -40.66 -1.30
CA THR A 92 -19.79 -41.69 -0.25
C THR A 92 -19.34 -41.04 1.07
N ALA A 93 -19.41 -41.78 2.17
CA ALA A 93 -18.96 -41.30 3.48
C ALA A 93 -17.46 -40.90 3.44
N GLU A 94 -16.64 -41.72 2.77
CA GLU A 94 -15.22 -41.49 2.59
C GLU A 94 -14.92 -40.26 1.77
N GLN A 95 -15.62 -40.06 0.64
CA GLN A 95 -15.47 -38.89 -0.19
C GLN A 95 -15.86 -37.60 0.51
N ARG A 96 -16.92 -37.64 1.35
CA ARG A 96 -17.31 -36.52 2.20
C ARG A 96 -16.21 -36.15 3.20
N GLN A 97 -15.68 -37.18 3.89
CA GLN A 97 -14.61 -36.96 4.87
C GLN A 97 -13.37 -36.40 4.19
N LEU A 98 -12.96 -36.97 3.06
CA LEU A 98 -11.82 -36.49 2.28
C LEU A 98 -11.95 -35.00 1.89
N LEU A 99 -13.13 -34.57 1.44
CA LEU A 99 -13.39 -33.15 1.12
C LEU A 99 -13.29 -32.23 2.35
N LEU A 100 -13.75 -32.73 3.51
CA LEU A 100 -13.64 -31.99 4.76
C LEU A 100 -12.19 -31.88 5.23
N ASP A 101 -11.41 -32.93 5.12
CA ASP A 101 -10.01 -32.96 5.53
C ASP A 101 -9.14 -32.07 4.60
N ILE A 102 -9.32 -32.16 3.29
CA ILE A 102 -8.66 -31.27 2.33
C ILE A 102 -8.98 -29.80 2.66
N ARG A 103 -10.24 -29.50 3.02
CA ARG A 103 -10.61 -28.12 3.39
C ARG A 103 -9.95 -27.65 4.67
N LYS A 104 -9.75 -28.55 5.67
CA LYS A 104 -9.03 -28.22 6.91
C LYS A 104 -7.55 -27.96 6.68
N GLU A 105 -6.90 -28.83 5.92
CA GLU A 105 -5.47 -28.76 5.62
C GLU A 105 -5.16 -27.59 4.66
N HIS A 106 -6.03 -27.36 3.70
CA HIS A 106 -5.87 -26.33 2.67
C HIS A 106 -7.06 -25.33 2.64
N PRO A 107 -7.17 -24.43 3.64
CA PRO A 107 -8.30 -23.49 3.75
C PRO A 107 -8.44 -22.54 2.54
N SER A 108 -7.33 -22.29 1.82
CA SER A 108 -7.29 -21.44 0.65
C SER A 108 -7.76 -22.12 -0.64
N ALA A 109 -7.80 -23.46 -0.72
CA ALA A 109 -8.18 -24.18 -1.91
C ALA A 109 -9.61 -23.86 -2.33
N SER A 110 -9.85 -23.56 -3.62
CA SER A 110 -11.20 -23.33 -4.13
C SER A 110 -11.93 -24.66 -4.34
N VAL A 111 -13.26 -24.70 -4.17
CA VAL A 111 -14.04 -25.91 -4.46
C VAL A 111 -13.83 -26.43 -5.88
N PRO A 112 -13.80 -25.60 -6.93
CA PRO A 112 -13.45 -26.08 -8.27
C PRO A 112 -12.05 -26.68 -8.38
N LEU A 113 -11.07 -26.17 -7.63
CA LEU A 113 -9.71 -26.75 -7.59
C LEU A 113 -9.75 -28.12 -6.92
N MET A 114 -10.41 -28.25 -5.76
CA MET A 114 -10.56 -29.52 -5.06
C MET A 114 -11.21 -30.59 -5.96
N LEU A 115 -12.27 -30.25 -6.64
CA LEU A 115 -12.97 -31.18 -7.55
C LEU A 115 -12.07 -31.60 -8.70
N ARG A 116 -11.45 -30.66 -9.42
CA ARG A 116 -10.57 -30.98 -10.55
C ARG A 116 -9.39 -31.88 -10.14
N THR A 117 -8.83 -31.63 -8.95
CA THR A 117 -7.72 -32.46 -8.44
C THR A 117 -8.19 -33.87 -8.12
N LEU A 118 -9.32 -34.01 -7.41
CA LEU A 118 -9.84 -35.33 -7.04
C LEU A 118 -10.36 -36.13 -8.26
N GLU A 119 -10.87 -35.45 -9.28
CA GLU A 119 -11.22 -36.06 -10.58
C GLU A 119 -9.98 -36.53 -11.33
N ALA A 120 -8.93 -35.71 -11.35
CA ALA A 120 -7.66 -36.05 -12.00
C ALA A 120 -6.94 -37.22 -11.29
N ASP A 121 -7.05 -37.29 -9.96
CA ASP A 121 -6.49 -38.38 -9.13
C ASP A 121 -7.35 -39.66 -9.16
N GLY A 122 -8.50 -39.66 -9.84
CA GLY A 122 -9.43 -40.78 -9.91
C GLY A 122 -10.18 -41.08 -8.59
N ARG A 123 -10.14 -40.17 -7.62
CA ARG A 123 -10.85 -40.29 -6.33
C ARG A 123 -12.32 -39.86 -6.40
N LEU A 124 -12.67 -39.12 -7.46
CA LEU A 124 -14.03 -38.74 -7.82
C LEU A 124 -14.23 -38.97 -9.31
N GLU A 125 -15.40 -39.51 -9.67
CA GLU A 125 -15.78 -39.56 -11.08
C GLU A 125 -16.08 -38.17 -11.62
N THR A 126 -15.66 -37.90 -12.86
CA THR A 126 -15.84 -36.61 -13.51
C THR A 126 -17.31 -36.24 -13.57
N GLY A 127 -17.70 -35.10 -12.99
CA GLY A 127 -19.08 -34.63 -12.97
C GLY A 127 -20.02 -35.29 -12.00
N ALA A 128 -19.58 -36.26 -11.18
CA ALA A 128 -20.40 -36.98 -10.20
C ALA A 128 -21.03 -36.03 -9.15
N VAL A 129 -20.35 -34.94 -8.83
CA VAL A 129 -20.85 -33.98 -7.83
C VAL A 129 -20.64 -32.52 -8.30
N SER A 130 -21.67 -31.72 -8.10
CA SER A 130 -21.59 -30.29 -8.42
C SER A 130 -20.81 -29.49 -7.35
N ALA A 131 -20.14 -28.43 -7.77
CA ALA A 131 -19.48 -27.50 -6.85
C ALA A 131 -20.47 -26.89 -5.83
N ALA A 132 -21.75 -26.76 -6.18
CA ALA A 132 -22.79 -26.29 -5.27
C ALA A 132 -23.04 -27.28 -4.13
N THR A 133 -23.03 -28.57 -4.41
CA THR A 133 -23.20 -29.63 -3.41
C THR A 133 -22.00 -29.65 -2.42
N VAL A 134 -20.80 -29.55 -2.93
CA VAL A 134 -19.59 -29.48 -2.07
C VAL A 134 -19.58 -28.21 -1.22
N ARG A 135 -19.93 -27.04 -1.78
CA ARG A 135 -20.05 -25.79 -0.99
C ARG A 135 -21.07 -25.91 0.12
N ARG A 136 -22.18 -26.61 -0.12
CA ARG A 136 -23.23 -26.86 0.88
C ARG A 136 -22.68 -27.79 1.98
N LEU A 137 -22.05 -28.92 1.62
CA LEU A 137 -21.43 -29.84 2.56
C LEU A 137 -20.44 -29.10 3.49
N LEU A 138 -19.52 -28.31 2.91
CA LEU A 138 -18.53 -27.55 3.68
C LEU A 138 -19.16 -26.49 4.59
N ARG A 139 -20.26 -25.86 4.16
CA ARG A 139 -21.02 -24.90 4.97
C ARG A 139 -21.71 -25.56 6.16
N GLU A 140 -22.36 -26.70 5.93
CA GLU A 140 -23.06 -27.45 6.96
C GLU A 140 -22.09 -28.04 8.01
N ALA A 141 -20.89 -28.42 7.58
CA ALA A 141 -19.81 -28.85 8.47
C ALA A 141 -19.08 -27.68 9.17
N GLY A 142 -19.46 -26.42 8.92
CA GLY A 142 -18.77 -25.28 9.49
C GLY A 142 -17.40 -24.97 8.86
N HIS A 143 -17.02 -25.65 7.78
CA HIS A 143 -15.73 -25.53 7.13
C HIS A 143 -15.75 -24.54 5.94
N THR A 144 -16.43 -23.41 6.12
CA THR A 144 -16.32 -22.31 5.15
C THR A 144 -14.94 -21.65 5.23
N ARG A 145 -14.48 -21.05 4.12
CA ARG A 145 -13.22 -20.30 4.12
C ARG A 145 -13.17 -19.23 5.22
N GLN A 146 -14.29 -18.59 5.48
CA GLN A 146 -14.40 -17.52 6.47
C GLN A 146 -14.30 -18.09 7.88
N ALA A 147 -15.07 -19.14 8.21
CA ALA A 147 -15.03 -19.79 9.51
C ALA A 147 -13.63 -20.33 9.85
N LEU A 148 -12.93 -20.94 8.89
CA LEU A 148 -11.58 -21.45 9.08
C LEU A 148 -10.53 -20.33 9.22
N ARG A 149 -10.70 -19.20 8.52
CA ARG A 149 -9.86 -18.01 8.73
C ARG A 149 -10.08 -17.42 10.11
N ASP A 150 -11.33 -17.31 10.54
CA ASP A 150 -11.69 -16.74 11.83
C ASP A 150 -11.20 -17.64 13.00
N SER A 151 -11.23 -18.96 12.83
CA SER A 151 -10.71 -19.92 13.80
C SER A 151 -9.16 -19.97 13.82
N SER A 152 -8.48 -19.69 12.71
CA SER A 152 -7.01 -19.67 12.62
C SER A 152 -6.42 -18.33 13.06
N SER A 153 -7.20 -17.26 13.11
CA SER A 153 -6.76 -15.96 13.61
C SER A 153 -6.77 -15.95 15.14
N SER A 154 -5.67 -16.32 15.75
CA SER A 154 -5.48 -16.25 17.21
C SER A 154 -5.44 -14.81 17.76
N HIS A 155 -5.54 -13.81 16.91
CA HIS A 155 -5.46 -12.41 17.30
C HIS A 155 -6.79 -11.71 17.10
N THR A 156 -7.36 -11.23 18.22
CA THR A 156 -8.50 -10.32 18.19
C THR A 156 -8.11 -9.04 17.44
N ARG A 157 -8.79 -8.78 16.34
CA ARG A 157 -8.55 -7.57 15.55
C ARG A 157 -9.23 -6.39 16.22
N LEU A 158 -8.46 -5.60 16.99
CA LEU A 158 -8.94 -4.42 17.65
C LEU A 158 -8.89 -3.21 16.70
N ARG A 159 -9.97 -2.44 16.65
CA ARG A 159 -9.92 -1.13 15.99
C ARG A 159 -9.09 -0.21 16.86
N TRP A 160 -8.07 0.41 16.27
CA TRP A 160 -7.23 1.37 16.95
C TRP A 160 -7.16 2.70 16.18
N ARG A 161 -6.84 3.75 16.85
CA ARG A 161 -6.64 5.09 16.33
C ARG A 161 -5.57 5.77 17.17
N ALA A 162 -4.73 6.59 16.56
CA ALA A 162 -3.81 7.45 17.29
C ALA A 162 -4.60 8.39 18.23
N GLU A 163 -4.02 8.76 19.33
CA GLU A 163 -4.69 9.51 20.40
C GLU A 163 -5.07 10.92 19.93
N ALA A 164 -4.18 11.57 19.20
CA ALA A 164 -4.36 12.93 18.71
C ALA A 164 -3.90 13.07 17.25
N PRO A 165 -4.37 14.09 16.53
CA PRO A 165 -3.75 14.51 15.26
C PRO A 165 -2.26 14.75 15.44
N MET A 166 -1.47 14.52 14.41
CA MET A 166 -0.01 14.61 14.37
C MET A 166 0.75 13.51 15.13
N ALA A 167 0.09 12.67 15.94
CA ALA A 167 0.77 11.57 16.62
C ALA A 167 1.25 10.49 15.65
N LEU A 168 0.53 10.25 14.56
CA LEU A 168 0.90 9.23 13.57
C LEU A 168 0.41 9.61 12.17
N TRP A 169 1.34 9.61 11.21
CA TRP A 169 0.99 9.67 9.80
C TRP A 169 1.21 8.33 9.13
N HIS A 170 0.29 7.92 8.25
CA HIS A 170 0.43 6.79 7.36
C HIS A 170 0.86 7.28 5.98
N GLY A 171 1.91 6.70 5.43
CA GLY A 171 2.31 6.93 4.04
C GLY A 171 2.10 5.68 3.19
N ASP A 172 1.61 5.88 1.97
CA ASP A 172 1.35 4.81 1.02
C ASP A 172 1.36 5.33 -0.43
N VAL A 173 1.54 4.41 -1.39
CA VAL A 173 1.44 4.69 -2.82
C VAL A 173 0.28 3.93 -3.44
N CYS A 174 -0.55 4.65 -4.19
CA CYS A 174 -1.61 4.06 -4.99
C CYS A 174 -1.26 4.05 -6.47
N HIS A 175 -1.48 2.94 -7.14
CA HIS A 175 -1.42 2.85 -8.59
C HIS A 175 -2.72 3.38 -9.17
N GLY A 176 -2.64 4.53 -9.82
CA GLY A 176 -3.74 5.15 -10.53
C GLY A 176 -3.89 4.62 -11.96
N PRO A 177 -4.84 5.16 -12.74
CA PRO A 177 -4.99 4.84 -14.15
C PRO A 177 -3.76 5.27 -14.94
N SER A 178 -3.47 4.59 -16.06
CA SER A 178 -2.51 5.12 -17.02
C SER A 178 -3.13 6.28 -17.79
N LEU A 179 -2.39 7.36 -17.94
CA LEU A 179 -2.85 8.57 -18.61
C LEU A 179 -2.12 8.76 -19.94
N SER A 180 -2.86 9.23 -20.94
CA SER A 180 -2.26 9.65 -22.22
C SER A 180 -1.89 11.12 -22.10
N LEU A 181 -0.61 11.41 -21.90
CA LEU A 181 -0.06 12.75 -21.79
C LEU A 181 0.93 12.98 -22.93
N GLU A 182 0.76 14.05 -23.71
CA GLU A 182 1.64 14.38 -24.84
C GLU A 182 1.86 13.22 -25.82
N GLY A 183 0.81 12.41 -26.06
CA GLY A 183 0.86 11.26 -26.95
C GLY A 183 1.57 10.03 -26.38
N LYS A 184 1.98 10.05 -25.12
CA LYS A 184 2.59 8.90 -24.44
C LYS A 184 1.66 8.38 -23.34
N ILE A 185 1.56 7.06 -23.21
CA ILE A 185 0.85 6.42 -22.10
C ILE A 185 1.82 6.32 -20.92
N LEU A 186 1.55 7.07 -19.88
CA LEU A 186 2.38 7.12 -18.67
C LEU A 186 1.62 6.58 -17.46
N PRO A 187 2.28 5.79 -16.59
CA PRO A 187 1.66 5.33 -15.35
C PRO A 187 1.46 6.49 -14.39
N LEU A 188 0.38 6.43 -13.62
CA LEU A 188 0.13 7.36 -12.53
C LEU A 188 0.43 6.68 -11.20
N ARG A 189 1.23 7.34 -10.36
CA ARG A 189 1.59 6.91 -9.01
C ARG A 189 1.25 8.02 -8.04
N LEU A 190 0.35 7.72 -7.10
CA LEU A 190 -0.13 8.70 -6.14
C LEU A 190 0.50 8.41 -4.79
N HIS A 191 1.31 9.34 -4.32
CA HIS A 191 1.89 9.29 -2.99
C HIS A 191 1.02 10.10 -2.03
N ALA A 192 0.68 9.55 -0.88
CA ALA A 192 -0.11 10.25 0.13
C ALA A 192 0.42 10.02 1.54
N LEU A 193 0.20 11.04 2.38
CA LEU A 193 0.37 11.00 3.82
C LEU A 193 -0.97 11.32 4.48
N LEU A 194 -1.44 10.41 5.33
CA LEU A 194 -2.73 10.49 6.03
C LEU A 194 -2.50 10.53 7.54
N ASP A 195 -3.07 11.52 8.20
CA ASP A 195 -3.11 11.57 9.67
C ASP A 195 -4.07 10.53 10.24
N ASP A 196 -3.55 9.69 11.13
CA ASP A 196 -4.29 8.55 11.66
C ASP A 196 -5.50 8.96 12.50
N ALA A 197 -5.37 9.98 13.34
CA ALA A 197 -6.42 10.36 14.26
C ALA A 197 -7.57 11.08 13.57
N SER A 198 -7.26 12.00 12.67
CA SER A 198 -8.23 12.87 12.00
C SER A 198 -8.70 12.37 10.63
N ARG A 199 -8.00 11.41 10.02
CA ARG A 199 -8.17 11.03 8.60
C ARG A 199 -7.85 12.16 7.61
N TYR A 200 -7.28 13.25 8.08
CA TYR A 200 -6.86 14.35 7.22
C TYR A 200 -5.67 13.91 6.36
N VAL A 201 -5.74 14.18 5.06
CA VAL A 201 -4.64 13.92 4.13
C VAL A 201 -3.71 15.11 4.17
N VAL A 202 -2.58 14.98 4.86
CA VAL A 202 -1.61 16.05 5.05
C VAL A 202 -0.83 16.36 3.79
N ALA A 203 -0.69 15.38 2.89
CA ALA A 203 -0.13 15.57 1.56
C ALA A 203 -0.63 14.49 0.60
N LEU A 204 -0.85 14.88 -0.65
CA LEU A 204 -1.19 14.01 -1.77
C LEU A 204 -0.58 14.59 -3.04
N GLU A 205 0.13 13.76 -3.80
CA GLU A 205 0.72 14.17 -5.07
C GLU A 205 0.84 13.00 -6.04
N ALA A 206 0.60 13.30 -7.31
CA ALA A 206 0.74 12.39 -8.41
C ALA A 206 2.14 12.51 -9.05
N HIS A 207 2.73 11.36 -9.35
CA HIS A 207 4.03 11.20 -10.02
C HIS A 207 3.93 10.13 -11.10
N HIS A 208 4.98 9.97 -11.91
CA HIS A 208 5.14 8.86 -12.85
C HIS A 208 6.01 7.74 -12.29
N SER A 209 6.52 7.87 -11.08
CA SER A 209 7.40 6.92 -10.42
C SER A 209 7.05 6.71 -8.95
N GLU A 210 7.57 5.61 -8.39
CA GLU A 210 7.44 5.24 -6.97
C GLU A 210 8.78 5.38 -6.24
N ARG A 211 9.63 6.33 -6.64
CA ARG A 211 10.96 6.46 -6.06
C ARG A 211 10.91 7.09 -4.67
N GLU A 212 11.87 6.71 -3.82
CA GLU A 212 12.04 7.29 -2.48
C GLU A 212 12.09 8.83 -2.52
N VAL A 213 12.71 9.41 -3.55
CA VAL A 213 12.82 10.87 -3.70
C VAL A 213 11.45 11.55 -3.86
N ASP A 214 10.48 10.89 -4.49
CA ASP A 214 9.12 11.43 -4.68
C ASP A 214 8.41 11.51 -3.32
N MET A 215 8.52 10.45 -2.51
CA MET A 215 7.98 10.44 -1.14
C MET A 215 8.70 11.42 -0.22
N LEU A 216 10.02 11.56 -0.33
CA LEU A 216 10.78 12.54 0.44
C LEU A 216 10.33 13.98 0.11
N GLY A 217 10.15 14.28 -1.17
CA GLY A 217 9.62 15.58 -1.59
C GLY A 217 8.23 15.86 -1.02
N LEU A 218 7.35 14.84 -1.04
CA LEU A 218 6.01 14.94 -0.44
C LEU A 218 6.09 15.17 1.08
N LEU A 219 6.93 14.41 1.78
CA LEU A 219 7.16 14.54 3.22
C LEU A 219 7.66 15.94 3.58
N VAL A 220 8.63 16.49 2.84
CA VAL A 220 9.15 17.84 3.05
C VAL A 220 8.04 18.88 2.97
N ARG A 221 7.16 18.79 1.95
CA ARG A 221 6.02 19.71 1.81
C ARG A 221 5.03 19.59 2.95
N ALA A 222 4.73 18.34 3.39
CA ALA A 222 3.88 18.09 4.54
C ALA A 222 4.45 18.67 5.84
N LEU A 223 5.75 18.46 6.07
CA LEU A 223 6.47 18.97 7.24
C LEU A 223 6.47 20.50 7.30
N ARG A 224 6.71 21.17 6.17
CA ARG A 224 6.66 22.65 6.08
C ARG A 224 5.28 23.21 6.36
N ARG A 225 4.24 22.51 5.94
CA ARG A 225 2.85 22.99 6.05
C ARG A 225 2.24 22.70 7.41
N HIS A 226 2.55 21.56 7.99
CA HIS A 226 1.84 21.04 9.16
C HIS A 226 2.74 20.79 10.37
N GLY A 227 4.06 20.88 10.24
CA GLY A 227 5.01 20.45 11.26
C GLY A 227 5.31 18.96 11.18
N LYS A 228 6.04 18.43 12.18
CA LYS A 228 6.45 17.03 12.20
C LYS A 228 5.44 16.15 12.96
N PRO A 229 5.16 14.93 12.48
CA PRO A 229 4.44 13.94 13.28
C PRO A 229 5.39 13.29 14.31
N ASP A 230 4.82 12.71 15.36
CA ASP A 230 5.60 11.91 16.31
C ASP A 230 6.09 10.60 15.66
N ALA A 231 5.26 10.00 14.82
CA ALA A 231 5.59 8.78 14.09
C ALA A 231 5.10 8.82 12.63
N LEU A 232 5.88 8.17 11.76
CA LEU A 232 5.55 7.92 10.36
C LEU A 232 5.47 6.41 10.14
N TYR A 233 4.33 5.92 9.70
CA TYR A 233 4.07 4.51 9.41
C TYR A 233 4.04 4.29 7.89
N LEU A 234 4.93 3.44 7.40
CA LEU A 234 5.07 3.11 5.99
C LEU A 234 4.94 1.60 5.76
N ASP A 235 4.64 1.21 4.54
CA ASP A 235 4.68 -0.19 4.19
C ASP A 235 6.14 -0.69 4.05
N ASN A 236 6.30 -2.01 3.89
CA ASN A 236 7.60 -2.64 3.65
C ASN A 236 8.03 -2.64 2.18
N GLY A 237 7.40 -1.81 1.33
CA GLY A 237 7.79 -1.67 -0.08
C GLY A 237 9.24 -1.24 -0.25
N SER A 238 9.84 -1.63 -1.35
CA SER A 238 11.24 -1.28 -1.69
C SER A 238 11.48 0.24 -1.71
N THR A 239 10.45 1.01 -2.01
CA THR A 239 10.44 2.47 -2.05
C THR A 239 10.78 3.12 -0.70
N TYR A 240 10.49 2.44 0.43
CA TYR A 240 10.58 3.02 1.77
C TYR A 240 11.66 2.41 2.65
N ARG A 241 12.49 1.51 2.10
CA ARG A 241 13.59 0.85 2.83
C ARG A 241 14.93 1.56 2.71
N GLY A 242 14.94 2.74 2.09
CA GLY A 242 16.15 3.53 1.92
C GLY A 242 16.67 4.09 3.25
N ASP A 243 17.99 4.05 3.42
CA ASP A 243 18.66 4.64 4.59
C ASP A 243 18.43 6.15 4.69
N THR A 244 18.08 6.80 3.58
CA THR A 244 17.86 8.24 3.50
C THR A 244 16.64 8.67 4.31
N LEU A 245 15.50 8.00 4.11
CA LEU A 245 14.27 8.30 4.84
C LEU A 245 14.41 7.99 6.33
N ALA A 246 15.01 6.83 6.67
CA ALA A 246 15.25 6.43 8.05
C ALA A 246 16.15 7.45 8.78
N THR A 247 17.23 7.89 8.12
CA THR A 247 18.16 8.89 8.66
C THR A 247 17.47 10.24 8.83
N ALA A 248 16.67 10.67 7.85
CA ALA A 248 15.93 11.92 7.92
C ALA A 248 14.93 11.90 9.10
N CYS A 249 14.13 10.85 9.24
CA CYS A 249 13.19 10.70 10.35
C CYS A 249 13.91 10.74 11.70
N ALA A 250 15.02 9.99 11.84
CA ALA A 250 15.80 9.98 13.09
C ALA A 250 16.32 11.37 13.46
N ARG A 251 16.88 12.12 12.49
CA ARG A 251 17.38 13.50 12.73
C ARG A 251 16.26 14.49 13.05
N LEU A 252 15.08 14.30 12.48
CA LEU A 252 13.89 15.11 12.75
C LEU A 252 13.24 14.77 14.09
N GLY A 253 13.59 13.62 14.69
CA GLY A 253 12.95 13.13 15.91
C GLY A 253 11.54 12.59 15.63
N THR A 254 11.31 12.04 14.42
CA THR A 254 10.09 11.32 14.04
C THR A 254 10.38 9.83 14.07
N THR A 255 9.55 9.05 14.75
CA THR A 255 9.72 7.59 14.82
C THR A 255 9.27 6.97 13.50
N LEU A 256 10.19 6.33 12.76
CA LEU A 256 9.81 5.58 11.55
C LEU A 256 9.41 4.16 11.93
N VAL A 257 8.20 3.77 11.53
CA VAL A 257 7.62 2.44 11.76
C VAL A 257 7.29 1.80 10.41
N HIS A 258 7.80 0.59 10.19
CA HIS A 258 7.42 -0.19 9.02
C HIS A 258 6.34 -1.23 9.36
N ALA A 259 5.36 -1.38 8.47
CA ALA A 259 4.32 -2.39 8.59
C ALA A 259 4.92 -3.80 8.75
N ARG A 260 4.37 -4.59 9.67
CA ARG A 260 4.73 -6.02 9.71
C ARG A 260 4.21 -6.71 8.45
N PRO A 261 4.97 -7.65 7.87
CA PRO A 261 4.47 -8.45 6.77
C PRO A 261 3.12 -9.10 7.15
N TYR A 262 2.15 -9.04 6.25
CA TYR A 262 0.81 -9.62 6.43
C TYR A 262 -0.05 -8.98 7.54
N ASP A 263 0.21 -7.73 7.97
CA ASP A 263 -0.69 -6.97 8.84
C ASP A 263 -1.64 -6.07 8.02
N PRO A 264 -2.85 -6.53 7.67
CA PRO A 264 -3.80 -5.75 6.88
C PRO A 264 -4.50 -4.65 7.69
N GLN A 265 -4.42 -4.66 9.03
CA GLN A 265 -5.17 -3.71 9.87
C GLN A 265 -4.62 -2.30 9.79
N ALA A 266 -3.31 -2.19 9.75
CA ALA A 266 -2.63 -0.92 9.64
C ALA A 266 -2.89 -0.22 8.30
N ARG A 267 -3.13 -0.99 7.24
CA ARG A 267 -3.39 -0.49 5.88
C ARG A 267 -4.85 -0.11 5.61
N GLY A 268 -5.80 -0.65 6.39
CA GLY A 268 -7.24 -0.47 6.13
C GLY A 268 -7.70 0.98 6.06
N LYS A 269 -6.97 1.91 6.69
CA LYS A 269 -7.26 3.36 6.65
C LYS A 269 -6.86 3.96 5.31
N MET A 270 -5.66 3.64 4.83
CA MET A 270 -5.17 4.07 3.51
C MET A 270 -5.98 3.42 2.38
N GLU A 271 -6.29 2.12 2.47
CA GLU A 271 -7.15 1.43 1.50
C GLU A 271 -8.53 2.10 1.38
N ARG A 272 -9.10 2.53 2.51
CA ARG A 272 -10.37 3.25 2.51
C ARG A 272 -10.27 4.62 1.86
N PHE A 273 -9.21 5.35 2.16
CA PHE A 273 -8.93 6.63 1.51
C PHE A 273 -8.77 6.45 -0.01
N TRP A 274 -7.94 5.49 -0.44
CA TRP A 274 -7.72 5.21 -1.86
C TRP A 274 -8.99 4.83 -2.60
N ARG A 275 -9.87 4.06 -1.96
CA ARG A 275 -11.18 3.75 -2.54
C ARG A 275 -12.00 5.02 -2.74
N THR A 276 -12.11 5.86 -1.71
CA THR A 276 -12.86 7.12 -1.80
C THR A 276 -12.29 8.05 -2.88
N LEU A 277 -10.96 8.15 -2.96
CA LEU A 277 -10.29 8.93 -4.00
C LEU A 277 -10.55 8.38 -5.40
N ARG A 278 -10.52 7.04 -5.55
CA ARG A 278 -10.77 6.40 -6.83
C ARG A 278 -12.19 6.66 -7.31
N GLU A 279 -13.17 6.38 -6.47
CA GLU A 279 -14.59 6.55 -6.77
C GLU A 279 -14.98 8.02 -6.99
N GLY A 280 -14.34 8.97 -6.32
CA GLY A 280 -14.69 10.40 -6.37
C GLY A 280 -13.83 11.26 -7.30
N CYS A 281 -12.66 10.77 -7.74
CA CYS A 281 -11.74 11.57 -8.53
C CYS A 281 -11.03 10.78 -9.64
N LEU A 282 -10.33 9.67 -9.32
CA LEU A 282 -9.44 9.02 -10.28
C LEU A 282 -10.17 8.41 -11.48
N ASP A 283 -11.37 7.88 -11.28
CA ASP A 283 -12.19 7.29 -12.35
C ASP A 283 -12.70 8.34 -13.35
N PHE A 284 -12.53 9.64 -13.02
CA PHE A 284 -12.98 10.79 -13.82
C PHE A 284 -11.84 11.65 -14.36
N LEU A 285 -10.60 11.17 -14.35
CA LEU A 285 -9.43 11.90 -14.87
C LEU A 285 -9.33 11.91 -16.41
N GLY A 286 -10.45 11.83 -17.12
CA GLY A 286 -10.46 11.98 -18.57
C GLY A 286 -10.09 13.40 -19.01
N GLY A 287 -9.29 13.51 -20.10
CA GLY A 287 -8.97 14.79 -20.73
C GLY A 287 -8.00 15.69 -19.94
N VAL A 288 -7.22 15.12 -19.01
CA VAL A 288 -6.12 15.84 -18.34
C VAL A 288 -4.97 16.09 -19.31
N ALA A 289 -4.40 17.30 -19.29
CA ALA A 289 -3.36 17.71 -20.22
C ALA A 289 -1.94 17.46 -19.68
N SER A 290 -1.76 17.42 -18.36
CA SER A 290 -0.46 17.31 -17.72
C SER A 290 -0.57 16.67 -16.32
N LEU A 291 0.58 16.27 -15.76
CA LEU A 291 0.66 15.83 -14.38
C LEU A 291 0.29 16.94 -13.39
N HIS A 292 0.56 18.20 -13.74
CA HIS A 292 0.15 19.35 -12.95
C HIS A 292 -1.39 19.47 -12.89
N ASP A 293 -2.08 19.29 -14.01
CA ASP A 293 -3.56 19.30 -14.07
C ASP A 293 -4.16 18.17 -13.20
N VAL A 294 -3.53 16.98 -13.19
CA VAL A 294 -3.90 15.90 -12.26
C VAL A 294 -3.79 16.38 -10.81
N ASN A 295 -2.66 16.95 -10.42
CA ASN A 295 -2.41 17.40 -9.05
C ASN A 295 -3.39 18.48 -8.61
N VAL A 296 -3.71 19.43 -9.47
CA VAL A 296 -4.71 20.47 -9.17
C VAL A 296 -6.09 19.85 -8.88
N ARG A 297 -6.51 18.86 -9.67
CA ARG A 297 -7.80 18.15 -9.45
C ARG A 297 -7.79 17.31 -8.16
N LEU A 298 -6.68 16.69 -7.84
CA LEU A 298 -6.51 15.96 -6.57
C LEU A 298 -6.64 16.90 -5.36
N TRP A 299 -5.99 18.07 -5.41
CA TRP A 299 -6.07 19.06 -4.34
C TRP A 299 -7.47 19.65 -4.21
N ALA A 300 -8.13 19.97 -5.33
CA ALA A 300 -9.53 20.42 -5.31
C ALA A 300 -10.45 19.36 -4.70
N PHE A 301 -10.29 18.07 -5.04
CA PHE A 301 -11.05 16.97 -4.44
C PHE A 301 -10.81 16.88 -2.92
N LEU A 302 -9.55 17.01 -2.47
CA LEU A 302 -9.25 16.97 -1.05
C LEU A 302 -9.88 18.15 -0.31
N ASP A 303 -9.66 19.38 -0.79
CA ASP A 303 -10.02 20.59 -0.06
C ASP A 303 -11.53 20.86 -0.09
N GLU A 304 -12.20 20.65 -1.21
CA GLU A 304 -13.62 20.96 -1.36
C GLU A 304 -14.54 19.79 -0.98
N HIS A 305 -14.04 18.55 -1.04
CA HIS A 305 -14.88 17.39 -0.79
C HIS A 305 -14.37 16.56 0.39
N TYR A 306 -13.24 15.87 0.27
CA TYR A 306 -12.82 14.85 1.23
C TYR A 306 -12.61 15.39 2.65
N HIS A 307 -11.91 16.51 2.78
CA HIS A 307 -11.59 17.10 4.08
C HIS A 307 -12.82 17.67 4.81
N ARG A 308 -13.85 18.08 4.07
CA ARG A 308 -15.07 18.70 4.60
C ARG A 308 -16.22 17.72 4.79
N ALA A 309 -16.18 16.56 4.11
CA ALA A 309 -17.26 15.57 4.21
C ALA A 309 -17.33 14.91 5.60
N PRO A 310 -18.54 14.62 6.10
CA PRO A 310 -18.72 13.87 7.33
C PRO A 310 -18.09 12.48 7.22
N HIS A 311 -17.27 12.08 8.19
CA HIS A 311 -16.57 10.81 8.19
C HIS A 311 -17.12 9.86 9.27
N SER A 312 -17.53 8.65 8.90
CA SER A 312 -18.18 7.69 9.80
C SER A 312 -17.33 7.29 11.01
N SER A 313 -15.99 7.13 10.84
CA SER A 313 -15.10 6.79 11.94
C SER A 313 -14.80 7.98 12.88
N LEU A 314 -15.23 9.18 12.51
CA LEU A 314 -15.08 10.42 13.28
C LEU A 314 -16.43 10.88 13.89
N LEU A 315 -17.38 9.95 14.01
CA LEU A 315 -18.74 10.24 14.54
C LEU A 315 -19.45 11.35 13.74
N GLY A 316 -19.26 11.39 12.42
CA GLY A 316 -19.87 12.39 11.55
C GLY A 316 -19.12 13.72 11.48
N ARG A 317 -18.04 13.91 12.22
CA ARG A 317 -17.18 15.10 12.08
C ARG A 317 -16.35 14.98 10.79
N SER A 318 -15.98 16.11 10.22
CA SER A 318 -15.12 16.13 9.04
C SER A 318 -13.63 15.96 9.42
N PRO A 319 -12.79 15.38 8.54
CA PRO A 319 -11.35 15.30 8.75
C PRO A 319 -10.71 16.66 9.10
N LEU A 320 -11.09 17.71 8.38
CA LEU A 320 -10.61 19.07 8.61
C LEU A 320 -10.91 19.56 10.03
N THR A 321 -12.16 19.40 10.49
CA THR A 321 -12.57 19.86 11.84
C THR A 321 -11.80 19.13 12.94
N VAL A 322 -11.55 17.81 12.75
CA VAL A 322 -10.79 17.03 13.73
C VAL A 322 -9.32 17.41 13.70
N PHE A 323 -8.73 17.61 12.52
CA PHE A 323 -7.33 18.00 12.41
C PHE A 323 -7.07 19.38 13.01
N GLN A 324 -7.93 20.36 12.74
CA GLN A 324 -7.83 21.72 13.27
C GLN A 324 -8.13 21.83 14.76
N SER A 325 -8.76 20.81 15.39
CA SER A 325 -8.94 20.80 16.85
C SER A 325 -7.64 20.53 17.63
N HIS A 326 -6.57 20.14 16.94
CA HIS A 326 -5.25 20.00 17.50
C HIS A 326 -4.49 21.32 17.34
N THR A 327 -4.02 21.85 18.45
CA THR A 327 -3.08 22.99 18.44
C THR A 327 -1.68 22.41 18.27
N PRO A 328 -1.00 22.66 17.16
CA PRO A 328 0.39 22.22 17.02
C PRO A 328 1.21 22.82 18.18
N THR A 329 1.99 21.99 18.84
CA THR A 329 3.04 22.52 19.73
C THR A 329 3.96 23.35 18.82
N PRO A 330 4.25 24.61 19.19
CA PRO A 330 5.10 25.48 18.40
C PRO A 330 6.58 25.12 18.58
N ASP A 331 6.93 23.85 18.54
CA ASP A 331 8.31 23.43 18.32
C ASP A 331 8.64 23.87 16.89
N GLY A 332 9.21 25.07 16.81
CA GLY A 332 9.57 25.70 15.55
C GLY A 332 10.31 24.73 14.65
N PHE A 333 9.56 24.24 13.67
CA PHE A 333 10.13 23.41 12.62
C PHE A 333 10.92 24.36 11.72
N ASP A 334 12.20 24.56 12.10
CA ASP A 334 13.09 25.47 11.42
C ASP A 334 13.54 24.86 10.08
N GLU A 335 13.49 25.67 9.04
CA GLU A 335 13.96 25.31 7.71
C GLU A 335 15.44 24.86 7.72
N GLN A 336 16.26 25.43 8.59
CA GLN A 336 17.65 25.02 8.76
C GLN A 336 17.73 23.58 9.29
N ARG A 337 16.93 23.24 10.30
CA ARG A 337 16.87 21.88 10.86
C ARG A 337 16.38 20.87 9.81
N LEU A 338 15.41 21.26 8.97
CA LEU A 338 14.92 20.45 7.86
C LEU A 338 16.03 20.18 6.84
N ARG A 339 16.77 21.22 6.46
CA ARG A 339 17.91 21.12 5.53
C ARG A 339 19.02 20.21 6.08
N GLU A 340 19.39 20.39 7.34
CA GLU A 340 20.39 19.54 8.00
C GLU A 340 19.96 18.06 8.05
N ALA A 341 18.73 17.81 8.42
CA ALA A 341 18.17 16.46 8.51
C ALA A 341 18.16 15.74 7.15
N LEU A 342 17.86 16.47 6.08
CA LEU A 342 17.74 15.96 4.71
C LEU A 342 18.98 16.20 3.84
N THR A 343 20.11 16.53 4.45
CA THR A 343 21.39 16.57 3.75
C THR A 343 22.02 15.19 3.73
N VAL A 344 22.15 14.64 2.53
CA VAL A 344 22.89 13.39 2.27
C VAL A 344 24.39 13.69 2.28
N ARG A 345 25.16 12.84 2.95
CA ARG A 345 26.62 12.92 3.03
C ARG A 345 27.24 11.63 2.53
N LEU A 346 28.03 11.73 1.46
CA LEU A 346 28.67 10.59 0.78
C LEU A 346 30.18 10.79 0.75
N ARG A 347 30.93 9.76 1.10
CA ARG A 347 32.39 9.80 0.90
C ARG A 347 32.71 9.52 -0.56
N ARG A 348 33.44 10.46 -1.21
CA ARG A 348 33.86 10.35 -2.61
C ARG A 348 35.33 10.75 -2.76
N ARG A 349 36.01 10.06 -3.67
CA ARG A 349 37.36 10.45 -4.07
C ARG A 349 37.27 11.52 -5.16
N VAL A 350 37.96 12.63 -4.94
CA VAL A 350 38.09 13.67 -5.95
C VAL A 350 39.06 13.16 -7.03
N ARG A 351 38.66 13.28 -8.28
CA ARG A 351 39.54 12.92 -9.42
C ARG A 351 40.70 13.90 -9.53
N ARG A 352 41.75 13.55 -10.32
CA ARG A 352 42.93 14.40 -10.51
C ARG A 352 42.62 15.75 -11.18
N ASP A 353 41.53 15.82 -11.92
CA ASP A 353 41.02 17.02 -12.59
C ASP A 353 40.10 17.86 -11.69
N THR A 354 40.04 17.58 -10.38
CA THR A 354 39.20 18.24 -9.38
C THR A 354 37.71 18.01 -9.56
N THR A 355 37.33 16.93 -10.26
CA THR A 355 35.93 16.57 -10.43
C THR A 355 35.47 15.47 -9.45
N VAL A 356 34.19 15.48 -9.15
CA VAL A 356 33.46 14.41 -8.40
C VAL A 356 32.16 14.05 -9.11
N SER A 357 31.80 12.78 -9.06
CA SER A 357 30.53 12.33 -9.67
C SER A 357 29.45 12.10 -8.62
N LEU A 358 28.23 12.59 -8.90
CA LEU A 358 27.04 12.41 -8.10
C LEU A 358 25.82 12.16 -8.99
N GLY A 359 25.18 10.99 -8.83
CA GLY A 359 23.94 10.68 -9.56
C GLY A 359 24.10 10.56 -11.09
N GLY A 360 25.32 10.31 -11.59
CA GLY A 360 25.60 10.26 -13.03
C GLY A 360 26.03 11.59 -13.63
N GLU A 361 26.04 12.66 -12.84
CA GLU A 361 26.52 13.98 -13.24
C GLU A 361 27.92 14.25 -12.62
N ASP A 362 28.78 14.91 -13.38
CA ASP A 362 30.10 15.32 -12.92
C ASP A 362 30.08 16.81 -12.50
N TYR A 363 30.68 17.06 -11.35
CA TYR A 363 30.80 18.39 -10.76
C TYR A 363 32.28 18.72 -10.56
N GLU A 364 32.65 19.97 -10.75
CA GLU A 364 34.01 20.50 -10.54
C GLU A 364 34.08 21.45 -9.34
N MET A 365 35.26 21.57 -8.77
CA MET A 365 35.56 22.48 -7.67
C MET A 365 36.89 23.25 -7.91
N ASP A 366 36.95 24.46 -7.39
CA ASP A 366 38.18 25.30 -7.51
C ASP A 366 39.26 24.96 -6.46
N ALA A 367 39.11 23.83 -5.73
CA ALA A 367 39.99 23.38 -4.66
C ALA A 367 41.01 22.33 -5.15
N GLY A 368 42.01 22.74 -5.92
CA GLY A 368 43.02 21.87 -6.52
C GLY A 368 43.79 20.99 -5.53
N HIS A 369 43.93 21.41 -4.27
CA HIS A 369 44.63 20.68 -3.21
C HIS A 369 43.87 19.41 -2.75
N LEU A 370 42.57 19.26 -3.13
CA LEU A 370 41.77 18.12 -2.82
C LEU A 370 41.86 17.01 -3.87
N ALA A 371 42.52 17.24 -5.00
CA ALA A 371 42.70 16.24 -6.04
C ALA A 371 43.30 14.94 -5.47
N GLY A 372 42.67 13.81 -5.73
CA GLY A 372 43.04 12.49 -5.23
C GLY A 372 42.63 12.19 -3.78
N ARG A 373 42.17 13.17 -3.01
CA ARG A 373 41.71 12.98 -1.63
C ARG A 373 40.27 12.44 -1.58
N VAL A 374 39.90 11.83 -0.45
CA VAL A 374 38.52 11.42 -0.14
C VAL A 374 37.88 12.51 0.68
N VAL A 375 36.80 13.07 0.16
CA VAL A 375 36.03 14.16 0.76
C VAL A 375 34.63 13.75 1.11
N THR A 376 33.91 14.51 1.92
CA THR A 376 32.47 14.35 2.17
C THR A 376 31.71 15.20 1.18
N LEU A 377 31.07 14.55 0.22
CA LEU A 377 30.18 15.17 -0.76
C LEU A 377 28.79 15.28 -0.17
N CYS A 378 28.22 16.46 -0.17
CA CYS A 378 26.92 16.78 0.42
C CYS A 378 25.91 17.24 -0.63
N ARG A 379 24.65 16.79 -0.49
CA ARG A 379 23.52 17.24 -1.30
C ARG A 379 22.29 17.43 -0.41
N CYS A 380 21.69 18.59 -0.47
CA CYS A 380 20.42 18.85 0.19
C CYS A 380 19.25 18.27 -0.65
N LEU A 381 18.38 17.47 -0.03
CA LEU A 381 17.19 16.91 -0.70
C LEU A 381 15.95 17.80 -0.57
N VAL A 382 16.02 18.84 0.27
CA VAL A 382 14.95 19.81 0.47
C VAL A 382 14.84 20.76 -0.71
N ASP A 383 16.00 21.13 -1.26
CA ASP A 383 16.12 22.05 -2.38
C ASP A 383 16.95 21.37 -3.49
N THR A 384 16.26 20.84 -4.47
CA THR A 384 16.89 20.15 -5.60
C THR A 384 17.62 21.09 -6.57
N GLN A 385 17.38 22.39 -6.46
CA GLN A 385 18.08 23.43 -7.25
C GLN A 385 19.41 23.83 -6.62
N GLU A 386 19.60 23.57 -5.34
CA GLU A 386 20.85 23.83 -4.66
C GLU A 386 21.94 22.88 -5.18
N THR A 387 23.05 23.47 -5.66
CA THR A 387 24.19 22.67 -6.13
C THR A 387 24.81 21.88 -4.98
N PRO A 388 25.29 20.65 -5.21
CA PRO A 388 26.02 19.89 -4.20
C PRO A 388 27.26 20.66 -3.73
N TRP A 389 27.78 20.31 -2.56
CA TRP A 389 29.01 20.89 -2.01
C TRP A 389 29.88 19.82 -1.36
N VAL A 390 31.14 20.17 -1.12
CA VAL A 390 32.04 19.33 -0.37
C VAL A 390 32.27 19.94 1.01
N GLU A 391 32.17 19.10 2.05
CA GLU A 391 32.65 19.45 3.40
C GLU A 391 34.06 18.87 3.60
N HIS A 392 35.00 19.74 3.87
CA HIS A 392 36.39 19.38 4.16
C HIS A 392 36.97 20.30 5.24
N GLU A 393 37.48 19.73 6.33
CA GLU A 393 38.08 20.45 7.46
C GLU A 393 37.19 21.61 7.99
N GLY A 394 35.87 21.35 8.07
CA GLY A 394 34.89 22.34 8.56
C GLY A 394 34.51 23.42 7.54
N GLN A 395 35.08 23.38 6.34
CA GLN A 395 34.73 24.32 5.27
C GLN A 395 33.81 23.72 4.27
N ARG A 396 32.85 24.54 3.80
CA ARG A 396 31.95 24.20 2.71
C ARG A 396 32.51 24.73 1.39
N ILE A 397 32.80 23.83 0.46
CA ILE A 397 33.32 24.12 -0.89
C ILE A 397 32.23 23.90 -1.90
N ALA A 398 31.85 24.95 -2.62
CA ALA A 398 30.83 24.87 -3.64
C ALA A 398 31.27 24.00 -4.83
N LEU A 399 30.34 23.26 -5.39
CA LEU A 399 30.53 22.50 -6.62
C LEU A 399 29.74 23.15 -7.76
N HIS A 400 30.27 23.03 -8.97
CA HIS A 400 29.65 23.50 -10.18
C HIS A 400 29.53 22.35 -11.17
N PRO A 401 28.46 22.25 -11.97
CA PRO A 401 28.43 21.31 -13.08
C PRO A 401 29.66 21.51 -13.99
N VAL A 402 30.26 20.41 -14.43
CA VAL A 402 31.43 20.49 -15.32
C VAL A 402 31.03 21.11 -16.64
N ASP A 403 31.69 22.21 -17.02
CA ASP A 403 31.54 22.87 -18.32
C ASP A 403 32.87 22.76 -19.13
N PRO A 404 33.00 21.75 -20.01
CA PRO A 404 34.20 21.53 -20.80
C PRO A 404 34.55 22.72 -21.70
N VAL A 405 33.54 23.44 -22.20
CA VAL A 405 33.77 24.61 -23.08
C VAL A 405 34.31 25.78 -22.30
N ARG A 406 33.73 26.07 -21.14
CA ARG A 406 34.27 27.07 -20.22
C ARG A 406 35.71 26.72 -19.77
N ASN A 407 35.97 25.47 -19.47
CA ASN A 407 37.26 24.97 -19.01
C ASN A 407 38.35 25.05 -20.09
N SER A 408 37.98 24.93 -21.39
CA SER A 408 38.91 25.10 -22.50
C SER A 408 39.47 26.55 -22.59
N ARG A 409 38.70 27.53 -22.10
CA ARG A 409 39.05 28.97 -22.12
C ARG A 409 39.75 29.42 -20.85
N ARG A 410 39.78 28.59 -19.79
CA ARG A 410 40.51 28.92 -18.55
C ARG A 410 42.03 28.81 -18.78
N SER A 411 42.75 29.89 -18.53
CA SER A 411 44.21 29.86 -18.45
C SER A 411 44.63 28.91 -17.34
N ARG A 412 45.25 27.78 -17.71
CA ARG A 412 45.85 26.90 -16.70
C ARG A 412 47.08 27.61 -16.12
N PRO A 413 47.14 27.90 -14.82
CA PRO A 413 48.38 28.41 -14.23
C PRO A 413 49.49 27.38 -14.44
N TRP A 414 50.37 27.65 -15.35
CA TRP A 414 51.53 26.83 -15.56
C TRP A 414 52.39 26.98 -14.31
N ARG A 415 52.40 26.00 -13.43
CA ARG A 415 53.42 25.90 -12.38
C ARG A 415 54.73 25.71 -13.10
N ARG A 416 55.49 26.79 -13.26
CA ARG A 416 56.95 26.64 -13.46
C ARG A 416 57.44 25.84 -12.25
N PRO A 417 58.18 24.72 -12.44
CA PRO A 417 58.88 24.15 -11.32
C PRO A 417 59.74 25.27 -10.76
N HIS A 418 59.60 25.63 -9.50
CA HIS A 418 60.53 26.46 -8.78
C HIS A 418 61.87 25.69 -8.80
N LEU A 419 62.77 26.11 -9.64
CA LEU A 419 64.14 25.72 -9.56
C LEU A 419 64.73 26.56 -8.41
N ASP A 420 64.47 26.14 -7.17
CA ASP A 420 65.23 26.58 -6.04
C ASP A 420 66.70 26.03 -6.23
N GLU A 421 67.69 26.90 -6.29
CA GLU A 421 69.06 26.55 -6.44
C GLU A 421 69.71 25.79 -5.24
N THR A 422 68.85 25.40 -4.28
CA THR A 422 69.21 24.50 -3.17
C THR A 422 68.40 23.21 -3.26
N THR A 423 68.49 22.51 -4.39
CA THR A 423 67.83 21.20 -4.53
C THR A 423 68.65 20.21 -3.69
N PRO A 424 68.03 19.57 -2.66
CA PRO A 424 68.66 18.43 -2.03
C PRO A 424 68.84 17.36 -3.12
N ARG A 425 70.05 16.75 -3.18
CA ARG A 425 70.36 15.67 -4.13
C ARG A 425 69.31 14.57 -3.97
N HIS A 426 68.36 14.55 -4.87
CA HIS A 426 67.48 13.43 -4.95
C HIS A 426 68.28 12.21 -5.39
N PRO A 427 68.17 11.07 -4.77
CA PRO A 427 68.83 9.86 -5.24
C PRO A 427 68.43 9.62 -6.70
N ALA A 428 69.38 9.43 -7.55
CA ALA A 428 69.19 9.15 -8.96
C ALA A 428 68.39 7.81 -9.06
N PHE A 429 67.13 7.90 -9.47
CA PHE A 429 66.27 6.74 -9.63
C PHE A 429 65.74 6.68 -11.07
N ASP A 430 66.41 5.89 -11.91
CA ASP A 430 66.09 5.67 -13.31
C ASP A 430 65.99 4.15 -13.57
N PRO A 431 64.84 3.54 -13.31
CA PRO A 431 64.63 2.11 -13.53
C PRO A 431 64.90 1.63 -14.96
N PRO A 432 64.48 2.33 -16.03
CA PRO A 432 64.79 1.95 -17.40
C PRO A 432 66.29 1.93 -17.67
N ARG A 433 67.03 2.89 -17.19
CA ARG A 433 68.49 2.98 -17.34
C ARG A 433 69.18 1.84 -16.59
N ALA A 434 68.78 1.57 -15.36
CA ALA A 434 69.35 0.46 -14.59
C ALA A 434 69.14 -0.90 -15.28
N LEU A 435 68.00 -1.12 -15.94
CA LEU A 435 67.74 -2.33 -16.74
C LEU A 435 68.59 -2.37 -18.03
N LEU A 436 68.80 -1.21 -18.66
CA LEU A 436 69.65 -1.09 -19.84
C LEU A 436 71.13 -1.37 -19.50
N ASP A 437 71.62 -0.77 -18.42
CA ASP A 437 72.99 -0.97 -17.93
C ASP A 437 73.23 -2.45 -17.58
N LYS A 438 72.27 -3.10 -16.93
CA LYS A 438 72.33 -4.53 -16.64
C LYS A 438 72.34 -5.37 -17.94
N ALA A 439 71.55 -5.03 -18.92
CA ALA A 439 71.43 -5.77 -20.18
C ALA A 439 72.68 -5.58 -21.09
N THR A 440 73.34 -4.43 -20.96
CA THR A 440 74.53 -4.05 -21.77
C THR A 440 75.86 -4.30 -21.02
N GLY A 441 75.79 -4.81 -19.77
CA GLY A 441 77.03 -5.02 -18.94
C GLY A 441 77.73 -3.80 -18.54
N ARG A 442 77.10 -2.62 -18.55
CA ARG A 442 77.70 -1.38 -18.08
C ARG A 442 77.64 -1.31 -16.55
N PRO A 443 78.75 -0.83 -15.92
CA PRO A 443 78.76 -0.62 -14.46
C PRO A 443 77.64 0.40 -14.08
N PRO A 444 76.95 0.24 -12.93
CA PRO A 444 75.87 1.12 -12.49
C PRO A 444 76.50 2.54 -12.22
N ALA A 445 75.75 3.58 -12.63
CA ALA A 445 76.19 4.97 -12.61
C ALA A 445 76.62 5.51 -11.21
N HIS A 446 76.18 4.87 -10.13
CA HIS A 446 76.56 5.23 -8.75
C HIS A 446 77.96 4.70 -8.35
N ALA A 447 78.54 3.78 -9.12
CA ALA A 447 79.88 3.27 -8.83
C ALA A 447 81.03 4.20 -9.34
N ALA A 448 80.65 5.23 -10.11
CA ALA A 448 81.59 6.16 -10.67
C ALA A 448 81.90 7.40 -9.79
N ASP A 449 81.06 7.60 -8.73
CA ASP A 449 81.19 8.79 -7.85
C ASP A 449 82.02 8.52 -6.59
N GLU A 450 82.45 7.28 -6.32
CA GLU A 450 83.24 6.96 -5.10
C GLU A 450 84.78 7.05 -5.32
N ASP A 451 85.27 7.21 -6.56
CA ASP A 451 86.68 7.15 -6.87
C ASP A 451 87.34 8.54 -7.13
N GLY A 452 86.66 9.63 -6.77
CA GLY A 452 87.06 11.00 -7.03
C GLY A 452 87.45 11.82 -5.80
N GLY A 453 87.95 11.24 -4.73
CA GLY A 453 88.27 11.92 -3.49
C GLY A 453 89.54 11.51 -2.83
N GLU A 454 90.65 11.72 -3.54
CA GLU A 454 92.04 11.88 -2.93
C GLU A 454 93.02 12.31 -3.99
N ALA A 455 93.22 13.63 -4.12
CA ALA A 455 94.51 14.21 -4.48
C ALA A 455 94.46 15.73 -4.22
#